data_4038ea03b1b85936bb5c6b2f8ec6a750
#
_entry.id   4038ea03b1b85936bb5c6b2f8ec6a750
#
_cell.length_a   1.000
_cell.length_b   1.000
_cell.length_c   1.000
_cell.angle_alpha   90.00
_cell.angle_beta   90.00
_cell.angle_gamma   90.00
#
_symmetry.space_group_name_H-M   'P 1'
#
loop_
_entity.id
_entity.type
_entity.pdbx_description
1 polymer ?
#
loop_
_entity_poly.entity_id
_entity_poly.type
_entity_poly.pdbx_seq_one_letter_code
_entity_poly.pdbx_strand_id
1 'polypeptide(L)'
;MGIHQEHLEQAITELYEPVQYIQDSDEQFTTQEILERIQAELPIDFEPMELITSLKSLGFMKLPIEGTGFWLVKFAQAPDPGA
;
A
#
# COMPACT_ATOMS: atom_id res chain seq x y z
N MET A 1 2.79 -6.26 -18.43
CA MET A 1 1.83 -7.32 -18.51
C MET A 1 1.43 -7.82 -17.15
N GLY A 2 0.46 -8.70 -17.14
CA GLY A 2 -0.25 -9.06 -15.94
C GLY A 2 0.56 -9.68 -14.82
N ILE A 3 1.55 -10.49 -15.15
CA ILE A 3 2.29 -11.23 -14.11
C ILE A 3 3.00 -10.29 -13.15
N HIS A 4 3.66 -9.28 -13.69
CA HIS A 4 4.38 -8.33 -12.87
C HIS A 4 3.43 -7.56 -11.95
N GLN A 5 2.33 -7.08 -12.52
CA GLN A 5 1.36 -6.31 -11.77
C GLN A 5 0.63 -7.18 -10.75
N GLU A 6 0.34 -8.42 -11.10
CA GLU A 6 -0.30 -9.34 -10.16
C GLU A 6 0.57 -9.59 -8.95
N HIS A 7 1.87 -9.76 -9.14
CA HIS A 7 2.79 -9.94 -8.02
C HIS A 7 2.82 -8.72 -7.13
N LEU A 8 2.82 -7.53 -7.75
CA LEU A 8 2.83 -6.29 -7.00
C LEU A 8 1.55 -6.15 -6.18
N GLU A 9 0.40 -6.39 -6.80
CA GLU A 9 -0.88 -6.30 -6.11
C GLU A 9 -0.98 -7.32 -4.98
N GLN A 10 -0.47 -8.52 -5.22
CA GLN A 10 -0.49 -9.54 -4.19
C GLN A 10 0.36 -9.12 -2.98
N ALA A 11 1.53 -8.54 -3.23
CA ALA A 11 2.38 -8.07 -2.15
C ALA A 11 1.69 -6.97 -1.35
N ILE A 12 1.02 -6.06 -2.05
CA ILE A 12 0.31 -4.97 -1.38
C ILE A 12 -0.78 -5.54 -0.48
N THR A 13 -1.59 -6.47 -0.99
CA THR A 13 -2.71 -7.01 -0.22
C THR A 13 -2.27 -7.92 0.92
N GLU A 14 -1.08 -8.49 0.84
CA GLU A 14 -0.54 -9.27 1.94
C GLU A 14 -0.10 -8.38 3.10
N LEU A 15 0.31 -7.16 2.79
CA LEU A 15 0.80 -6.23 3.80
C LEU A 15 -0.28 -5.26 4.29
N TYR A 16 -1.15 -4.83 3.40
CA TYR A 16 -2.09 -3.76 3.70
C TYR A 16 -3.47 -4.03 3.15
N GLU A 17 -4.47 -3.46 3.84
CA GLU A 17 -5.85 -3.46 3.37
C GLU A 17 -6.28 -2.02 3.10
N PRO A 18 -7.11 -1.80 2.07
CA PRO A 18 -7.62 -0.46 1.80
C PRO A 18 -8.69 -0.06 2.81
N VAL A 19 -8.70 1.21 3.17
CA VAL A 19 -9.76 1.79 3.99
C VAL A 19 -10.20 3.10 3.36
N GLN A 20 -11.43 3.51 3.67
CA GLN A 20 -12.03 4.68 3.08
C GLN A 20 -11.78 5.95 3.89
N TYR A 21 -11.56 5.81 5.19
CA TYR A 21 -11.47 6.95 6.09
C TYR A 21 -10.20 6.87 6.90
N ILE A 22 -9.65 8.07 7.20
CA ILE A 22 -8.38 8.14 7.93
C ILE A 22 -8.52 7.54 9.33
N GLN A 23 -9.69 7.66 9.93
CA GLN A 23 -9.92 7.12 11.26
C GLN A 23 -9.88 5.61 11.30
N ASP A 24 -10.09 4.97 10.15
CA ASP A 24 -10.05 3.51 10.07
C ASP A 24 -8.66 3.00 9.67
N SER A 25 -7.76 3.88 9.32
CA SER A 25 -6.42 3.47 8.88
C SER A 25 -5.51 3.29 10.08
N ASP A 26 -4.61 2.31 9.96
CA ASP A 26 -3.57 2.11 10.98
C ASP A 26 -2.40 3.04 10.75
N GLU A 27 -2.16 3.40 9.50
CA GLU A 27 -1.04 4.25 9.14
C GLU A 27 -1.33 5.00 7.86
N GLN A 28 -0.62 6.08 7.65
CA GLN A 28 -0.70 6.84 6.41
C GLN A 28 0.71 6.92 5.82
N PHE A 29 0.85 6.46 4.58
CA PHE A 29 2.14 6.42 3.91
C PHE A 29 2.11 7.20 2.61
N THR A 30 3.22 7.87 2.30
CA THR A 30 3.41 8.43 0.97
C THR A 30 3.65 7.29 -0.02
N THR A 31 3.54 7.60 -1.31
CA THR A 31 3.84 6.62 -2.35
C THR A 31 5.26 6.10 -2.19
N GLN A 32 6.20 6.98 -1.90
CA GLN A 32 7.60 6.60 -1.75
C GLN A 32 7.79 5.64 -0.57
N GLU A 33 7.11 5.90 0.54
CA GLU A 33 7.22 5.03 1.69
C GLU A 33 6.69 3.63 1.41
N ILE A 34 5.55 3.55 0.73
CA ILE A 34 4.99 2.25 0.37
C ILE A 34 5.92 1.54 -0.61
N LEU A 35 6.45 2.29 -1.57
CA LEU A 35 7.35 1.72 -2.57
C LEU A 35 8.55 1.07 -1.91
N GLU A 36 9.17 1.75 -0.95
CA GLU A 36 10.33 1.23 -0.25
C GLU A 36 10.00 -0.03 0.54
N ARG A 37 8.83 -0.05 1.18
CA ARG A 37 8.42 -1.20 1.96
C ARG A 37 8.13 -2.40 1.08
N ILE A 38 7.48 -2.18 -0.06
CA ILE A 38 7.19 -3.26 -0.99
C ILE A 38 8.48 -3.79 -1.61
N GLN A 39 9.41 -2.92 -1.95
CA GLN A 39 10.69 -3.35 -2.52
C GLN A 39 11.53 -4.14 -1.53
N ALA A 40 11.34 -3.92 -0.25
CA ALA A 40 12.02 -4.72 0.76
C ALA A 40 11.50 -6.15 0.78
N GLU A 41 10.25 -6.35 0.38
CA GLU A 41 9.63 -7.68 0.38
C GLU A 41 9.72 -8.38 -0.98
N LEU A 42 9.68 -7.61 -2.07
CA LEU A 42 9.72 -8.16 -3.42
C LEU A 42 11.05 -7.86 -4.08
N PRO A 43 11.76 -8.87 -4.56
CA PRO A 43 13.05 -8.67 -5.22
C PRO A 43 12.87 -8.30 -6.69
N ILE A 44 11.89 -7.47 -7.01
CA ILE A 44 11.66 -7.01 -8.37
C ILE A 44 11.57 -5.49 -8.38
N ASP A 45 11.99 -4.90 -9.50
CA ASP A 45 11.88 -3.47 -9.67
C ASP A 45 10.52 -3.11 -10.25
N PHE A 46 9.97 -2.03 -9.75
CA PHE A 46 8.76 -1.45 -10.32
C PHE A 46 8.82 0.06 -10.14
N GLU A 47 8.07 0.76 -10.96
CA GLU A 47 8.09 2.22 -10.93
C GLU A 47 6.97 2.74 -10.03
N PRO A 48 7.14 3.98 -9.49
CA PRO A 48 6.10 4.57 -8.66
C PRO A 48 4.74 4.61 -9.34
N MET A 49 4.70 4.82 -10.65
CA MET A 49 3.43 4.86 -11.37
C MET A 49 2.72 3.51 -11.36
N GLU A 50 3.48 2.43 -11.44
CA GLU A 50 2.91 1.09 -11.36
C GLU A 50 2.30 0.86 -9.98
N LEU A 51 2.98 1.32 -8.94
CA LEU A 51 2.47 1.21 -7.58
C LEU A 51 1.19 2.02 -7.41
N ILE A 52 1.18 3.25 -7.91
CA ILE A 52 -0.01 4.10 -7.82
C ILE A 52 -1.20 3.46 -8.53
N THR A 53 -0.96 2.92 -9.72
CA THR A 53 -2.01 2.25 -10.48
C THR A 53 -2.57 1.06 -9.70
N SER A 54 -1.69 0.26 -9.11
CA SER A 54 -2.11 -0.89 -8.34
C SER A 54 -2.88 -0.49 -7.09
N LEU A 55 -2.41 0.53 -6.38
CA LEU A 55 -3.11 0.99 -5.19
C LEU A 55 -4.52 1.48 -5.52
N LYS A 56 -4.66 2.23 -6.60
CA LYS A 56 -5.97 2.71 -7.03
C LYS A 56 -6.87 1.55 -7.45
N SER A 57 -6.32 0.59 -8.17
CA SER A 57 -7.07 -0.57 -8.62
C SER A 57 -7.58 -1.39 -7.45
N LEU A 58 -6.82 -1.47 -6.38
CA LEU A 58 -7.20 -2.22 -5.19
C LEU A 58 -8.15 -1.46 -4.28
N GLY A 59 -8.40 -0.19 -4.56
CA GLY A 59 -9.36 0.58 -3.79
C GLY A 59 -8.78 1.41 -2.66
N PHE A 60 -7.47 1.57 -2.64
CA PHE A 60 -6.84 2.41 -1.61
C PHE A 60 -7.16 3.88 -1.84
N MET A 61 -7.36 4.61 -0.75
CA MET A 61 -7.66 6.03 -0.79
C MET A 61 -6.41 6.84 -0.51
N LYS A 62 -6.29 7.95 -1.24
CA LYS A 62 -5.18 8.88 -1.06
C LYS A 62 -5.75 10.21 -0.61
N LEU A 63 -5.24 10.74 0.50
CA LEU A 63 -5.69 12.01 1.04
C LEU A 63 -4.52 12.98 1.15
N PRO A 64 -4.75 14.26 0.82
CA PRO A 64 -3.73 15.28 1.06
C PRO A 64 -3.73 15.65 2.55
N ILE A 65 -2.56 15.55 3.15
CA ILE A 65 -2.36 15.96 4.54
C ILE A 65 -1.24 16.98 4.52
N GLU A 66 -1.57 18.21 4.87
CA GLU A 66 -0.61 19.32 4.85
C GLU A 66 0.13 19.44 3.52
N GLY A 67 -0.61 19.25 2.43
CA GLY A 67 -0.06 19.40 1.09
C GLY A 67 0.63 18.18 0.53
N THR A 68 0.76 17.12 1.30
CA THR A 68 1.39 15.87 0.87
C THR A 68 0.35 14.78 0.75
N GLY A 69 0.39 14.02 -0.34
CA GLY A 69 -0.54 12.92 -0.53
C GLY A 69 -0.13 11.70 0.27
N PHE A 70 -1.07 11.18 1.06
CA PHE A 70 -0.84 9.99 1.87
C PHE A 70 -1.88 8.94 1.53
N TRP A 71 -1.42 7.70 1.43
CA TRP A 71 -2.31 6.56 1.23
C TRP A 71 -2.75 6.04 2.59
N LEU A 72 -4.04 5.77 2.71
CA LEU A 72 -4.61 5.23 3.94
C LEU A 72 -4.53 3.71 3.89
N VAL A 73 -3.86 3.13 4.86
CA VAL A 73 -3.68 1.69 4.88
C VAL A 73 -4.03 1.14 6.25
N LYS A 74 -4.51 -0.10 6.25
CA LYS A 74 -4.70 -0.86 7.46
C LYS A 74 -3.80 -2.09 7.34
N PHE A 75 -3.16 -2.49 8.44
CA PHE A 75 -2.27 -3.64 8.38
C PHE A 75 -3.08 -4.91 8.22
N ALA A 76 -2.77 -5.65 7.14
CA ALA A 76 -3.48 -6.90 6.86
C ALA A 76 -3.15 -7.96 7.89
N GLN A 77 -1.94 -7.90 8.44
CA GLN A 77 -1.51 -8.83 9.46
C GLN A 77 -1.20 -8.04 10.72
N ALA A 78 -2.22 -7.82 11.52
CA ALA A 78 -2.03 -7.17 12.79
C ALA A 78 -1.20 -8.07 13.70
N PRO A 79 -0.33 -7.49 14.54
CA PRO A 79 0.38 -8.29 15.53
C PRO A 79 -0.64 -9.03 16.39
N ASP A 80 -0.37 -10.29 16.63
CA ASP A 80 -1.28 -11.07 17.45
C ASP A 80 -1.06 -10.70 18.92
N PRO A 81 -2.02 -10.01 19.53
CA PRO A 81 -1.82 -9.58 20.90
C PRO A 81 -1.87 -10.73 21.89
N GLY A 82 -2.37 -11.88 21.45
CA GLY A 82 -2.44 -13.04 22.30
C GLY A 82 -1.20 -13.90 22.25
N ALA A 83 -0.30 -13.56 21.35
CA ALA A 83 0.89 -14.36 21.19
C ALA A 83 1.88 -14.12 22.32
#